data_d66fd3356e8270c94ee65e26d896291c
#
_entry.id   d66fd3356e8270c94ee65e26d896291c
#
_cell.length_a   1.000
_cell.length_b   1.000
_cell.length_c   1.000
_cell.angle_alpha   90.00
_cell.angle_beta   90.00
_cell.angle_gamma   90.00
#
_symmetry.space_group_name_H-M   'P 1'
#
loop_
_entity.id
_entity.type
_entity.pdbx_description
1 polymer ?
#
loop_
_entity_poly.entity_id
_entity_poly.type
_entity_poly.pdbx_seq_one_letter_code
_entity_poly.pdbx_strand_id
1 'polypeptide(L)'
;MQHLKNINWKKFLLQGVLPCLLAVAVGFISRYQLELSDGVTESFLQLQWPLYAPLNALTAFCLTLILFALLGKWSRATGISGAVFTIIALINYYTRDLHGSALMPQDILNLGTAAEVMDSYTLKITQDVVKIVLLYLPILAIVFVQAQLVKGAPKRAGWKARGVRAAGSALGVFLVMFFGYFGPVTIKPKTTYGWAWQNTYYTYGYLAGTIEATSLMADPVIEPEHYNDAAAVNTARKADDYIAPASPESAEDYPDIVLILSESFYDFDLVTDLQADTDIMPVTKNLPNSVYGHTISPHVGGGTNSTEYEMLTSNSLILMPSITPFNWLNLYNANSVVSYLKGLGYSTMAAHPYTNSNYRRDSAWLALGFDETHFQSDFTTQETYGDRPYQTDSATYRDWETMYEAMPEDKPRFSFLVSIQSHGDYDMNDASLDIVHAATDYGDYDALMDEYLSCIKMTDAAVQELCDYFTAQYEKTGRKVIVAMAGDHAPSFVGHVADPSFAETDNELQILERSTPFFIWANYPLEHTAAATSTTDPLNRMDMVMLTPTLLQQAGLPLSDYYEYLLEMKHNTPVVTAANDYMKVDGSTAEYGADPALDEWAKGYLMLEYNNIGAHAKRDQSIFDPAE
;
A
#
# COMPACT_ATOMS: atom_id res chain seq x y z
N MET A 1 10.42 -59.70 6.58
CA MET A 1 11.73 -59.74 5.87
C MET A 1 11.69 -60.50 4.53
N GLN A 2 10.80 -61.52 4.32
CA GLN A 2 10.73 -62.25 3.03
C GLN A 2 10.26 -61.39 1.84
N HIS A 3 9.37 -60.39 2.06
CA HIS A 3 8.90 -59.51 0.97
C HIS A 3 9.95 -58.54 0.43
N LEU A 4 10.98 -58.17 1.20
CA LEU A 4 12.09 -57.28 0.76
C LEU A 4 13.11 -58.01 -0.16
N LYS A 5 13.21 -59.34 -0.10
CA LYS A 5 14.12 -60.12 -0.93
C LYS A 5 13.71 -60.26 -2.41
N ASN A 6 12.46 -59.99 -2.72
CA ASN A 6 11.90 -60.10 -4.08
C ASN A 6 11.82 -58.79 -4.85
N ILE A 7 12.34 -57.67 -4.30
CA ILE A 7 12.34 -56.38 -4.99
C ILE A 7 13.44 -56.39 -6.06
N ASN A 8 13.05 -56.17 -7.31
CA ASN A 8 13.99 -55.89 -8.37
C ASN A 8 14.54 -54.45 -8.19
N TRP A 9 15.61 -54.32 -7.38
CA TRP A 9 16.23 -53.05 -7.01
C TRP A 9 16.63 -52.20 -8.22
N LYS A 10 17.12 -52.82 -9.29
CA LYS A 10 17.49 -52.15 -10.53
C LYS A 10 16.23 -51.49 -11.17
N LYS A 11 15.13 -52.21 -11.21
CA LYS A 11 13.87 -51.67 -11.72
C LYS A 11 13.28 -50.58 -10.80
N PHE A 12 13.37 -50.78 -9.50
CA PHE A 12 12.93 -49.79 -8.51
C PHE A 12 13.72 -48.48 -8.64
N LEU A 13 15.05 -48.55 -8.75
CA LEU A 13 15.91 -47.40 -8.94
C LEU A 13 15.63 -46.69 -10.27
N LEU A 14 15.59 -47.40 -11.38
CA LEU A 14 15.43 -46.80 -12.72
C LEU A 14 14.01 -46.30 -13.04
N GLN A 15 12.98 -46.95 -12.51
CA GLN A 15 11.58 -46.61 -12.84
C GLN A 15 10.84 -45.86 -11.72
N GLY A 16 11.44 -45.80 -10.51
CA GLY A 16 10.88 -45.07 -9.35
C GLY A 16 11.77 -43.93 -8.90
N VAL A 17 12.96 -44.23 -8.39
CA VAL A 17 13.82 -43.24 -7.73
C VAL A 17 14.39 -42.22 -8.72
N LEU A 18 15.00 -42.69 -9.81
CA LEU A 18 15.63 -41.79 -10.79
C LEU A 18 14.63 -40.80 -11.45
N PRO A 19 13.43 -41.23 -11.91
CA PRO A 19 12.44 -40.27 -12.40
C PRO A 19 11.98 -39.26 -11.34
N CYS A 20 11.91 -39.65 -10.07
CA CYS A 20 11.60 -38.75 -8.97
C CYS A 20 12.70 -37.69 -8.78
N LEU A 21 13.99 -38.13 -8.74
CA LEU A 21 15.14 -37.20 -8.63
C LEU A 21 15.18 -36.22 -9.82
N LEU A 22 14.92 -36.70 -11.03
CA LEU A 22 14.84 -35.86 -12.21
C LEU A 22 13.65 -34.83 -12.12
N ALA A 23 12.54 -35.20 -11.49
CA ALA A 23 11.44 -34.28 -11.24
C ALA A 23 11.81 -33.23 -10.18
N VAL A 24 12.60 -33.57 -9.15
CA VAL A 24 13.16 -32.59 -8.22
C VAL A 24 14.10 -31.61 -8.95
N ALA A 25 14.93 -32.10 -9.88
CA ALA A 25 15.76 -31.20 -10.69
C ALA A 25 14.93 -30.20 -11.51
N VAL A 26 13.75 -30.60 -12.00
CA VAL A 26 12.83 -29.66 -12.64
C VAL A 26 12.28 -28.64 -11.65
N GLY A 27 12.08 -29.01 -10.39
CA GLY A 27 11.73 -28.05 -9.34
C GLY A 27 12.78 -26.93 -9.20
N PHE A 28 14.08 -27.26 -9.28
CA PHE A 28 15.16 -26.25 -9.28
C PHE A 28 15.15 -25.37 -10.54
N ILE A 29 14.84 -25.91 -11.71
CA ILE A 29 14.72 -25.12 -12.94
C ILE A 29 13.52 -24.17 -12.85
N SER A 30 12.38 -24.67 -12.42
CA SER A 30 11.15 -23.88 -12.27
C SER A 30 11.32 -22.78 -11.22
N ARG A 31 11.96 -23.09 -10.10
CA ARG A 31 12.35 -22.06 -9.12
C ARG A 31 13.21 -20.98 -9.78
N TYR A 32 14.24 -21.35 -10.54
CA TYR A 32 15.11 -20.37 -11.18
C TYR A 32 14.39 -19.52 -12.25
N GLN A 33 13.42 -20.08 -12.97
CA GLN A 33 12.57 -19.31 -13.89
C GLN A 33 11.77 -18.22 -13.15
N LEU A 34 11.22 -18.56 -11.98
CA LEU A 34 10.46 -17.61 -11.14
C LEU A 34 11.37 -16.52 -10.58
N GLU A 35 12.55 -16.85 -10.06
CA GLU A 35 13.52 -15.88 -9.57
C GLU A 35 14.00 -14.93 -10.68
N LEU A 36 14.22 -15.47 -11.89
CA LEU A 36 14.58 -14.67 -13.05
C LEU A 36 13.46 -13.72 -13.47
N SER A 37 12.21 -14.19 -13.44
CA SER A 37 11.04 -13.35 -13.75
C SER A 37 10.84 -12.22 -12.75
N ASP A 38 11.29 -12.43 -11.51
CA ASP A 38 11.22 -11.45 -10.44
C ASP A 38 12.40 -10.46 -10.44
N GLY A 39 13.38 -10.64 -11.32
CA GLY A 39 14.56 -9.78 -11.43
C GLY A 39 15.57 -9.94 -10.29
N VAL A 40 15.57 -11.11 -9.63
CA VAL A 40 16.47 -11.39 -8.50
C VAL A 40 17.93 -11.35 -8.97
N THR A 41 18.75 -10.55 -8.28
CA THR A 41 20.17 -10.42 -8.57
C THR A 41 20.96 -11.63 -8.09
N GLU A 42 22.19 -11.79 -8.62
CA GLU A 42 23.07 -12.91 -8.23
C GLU A 42 23.37 -12.92 -6.73
N SER A 43 23.48 -11.76 -6.10
CA SER A 43 23.68 -11.62 -4.64
C SER A 43 22.53 -12.24 -3.85
N PHE A 44 21.29 -11.97 -4.23
CA PHE A 44 20.13 -12.56 -3.59
C PHE A 44 19.99 -14.06 -3.89
N LEU A 45 20.32 -14.50 -5.09
CA LEU A 45 20.37 -15.93 -5.41
C LEU A 45 21.34 -16.70 -4.51
N GLN A 46 22.51 -16.10 -4.20
CA GLN A 46 23.47 -16.67 -3.25
C GLN A 46 22.93 -16.65 -1.81
N LEU A 47 22.22 -15.58 -1.40
CA LEU A 47 21.61 -15.48 -0.08
C LEU A 47 20.55 -16.57 0.16
N GLN A 48 19.80 -16.97 -0.87
CA GLN A 48 18.80 -18.03 -0.79
C GLN A 48 19.41 -19.44 -0.57
N TRP A 49 20.70 -19.65 -0.86
CA TRP A 49 21.41 -20.86 -0.48
C TRP A 49 21.90 -20.76 0.98
N PRO A 50 21.92 -21.86 1.72
CA PRO A 50 21.57 -23.25 1.32
C PRO A 50 20.10 -23.64 1.63
N LEU A 51 19.30 -22.81 2.29
CA LEU A 51 17.99 -23.19 2.85
C LEU A 51 16.83 -22.95 1.89
N TYR A 52 16.72 -21.73 1.38
CA TYR A 52 15.52 -21.29 0.66
C TYR A 52 15.46 -21.77 -0.79
N ALA A 53 16.60 -21.92 -1.47
CA ALA A 53 16.62 -22.47 -2.80
C ALA A 53 16.14 -23.92 -2.85
N PRO A 54 16.57 -24.84 -1.96
CA PRO A 54 15.99 -26.18 -1.85
C PRO A 54 14.50 -26.15 -1.45
N LEU A 55 14.09 -25.25 -0.52
CA LEU A 55 12.69 -25.13 -0.13
C LEU A 55 11.80 -24.76 -1.32
N ASN A 56 12.16 -23.71 -2.08
CA ASN A 56 11.40 -23.29 -3.27
C ASN A 56 11.35 -24.41 -4.34
N ALA A 57 12.48 -25.11 -4.58
CA ALA A 57 12.53 -26.23 -5.52
C ALA A 57 11.63 -27.40 -5.09
N LEU A 58 11.60 -27.75 -3.81
CA LEU A 58 10.72 -28.77 -3.25
C LEU A 58 9.24 -28.34 -3.26
N THR A 59 8.98 -27.06 -3.04
CA THR A 59 7.64 -26.48 -3.17
C THR A 59 7.13 -26.60 -4.61
N ALA A 60 7.95 -26.25 -5.61
CA ALA A 60 7.63 -26.49 -7.02
C ALA A 60 7.40 -28.00 -7.32
N PHE A 61 8.20 -28.86 -6.72
CA PHE A 61 8.08 -30.31 -6.86
C PHE A 61 6.77 -30.86 -6.26
N CYS A 62 6.16 -30.19 -5.28
CA CYS A 62 4.83 -30.59 -4.75
C CYS A 62 3.75 -30.62 -5.85
N LEU A 63 3.74 -29.66 -6.77
CA LEU A 63 2.83 -29.70 -7.91
C LEU A 63 3.08 -30.93 -8.78
N THR A 64 4.35 -31.28 -9.01
CA THR A 64 4.70 -32.50 -9.75
C THR A 64 4.22 -33.78 -9.03
N LEU A 65 4.29 -33.82 -7.69
CA LEU A 65 3.77 -34.94 -6.91
C LEU A 65 2.25 -35.07 -7.01
N ILE A 66 1.54 -33.97 -6.93
CA ILE A 66 0.07 -33.94 -7.09
C ILE A 66 -0.31 -34.46 -8.50
N LEU A 67 0.32 -33.91 -9.52
CA LEU A 67 0.09 -34.35 -10.91
C LEU A 67 0.50 -35.82 -11.14
N PHE A 68 1.57 -36.29 -10.48
CA PHE A 68 1.96 -37.69 -10.55
C PHE A 68 0.94 -38.60 -9.87
N ALA A 69 0.37 -38.19 -8.74
CA ALA A 69 -0.72 -38.94 -8.09
C ALA A 69 -1.90 -39.13 -9.05
N LEU A 70 -2.28 -38.08 -9.78
CA LEU A 70 -3.40 -38.10 -10.72
C LEU A 70 -3.07 -38.86 -12.02
N LEU A 71 -1.98 -38.50 -12.69
CA LEU A 71 -1.65 -38.96 -14.04
C LEU A 71 -0.90 -40.29 -14.07
N GLY A 72 -0.20 -40.64 -12.99
CA GLY A 72 0.54 -41.88 -12.83
C GLY A 72 1.79 -42.05 -13.70
N LYS A 73 2.25 -40.99 -14.35
CA LYS A 73 3.46 -40.97 -15.17
C LYS A 73 4.31 -39.76 -14.85
N TRP A 74 5.54 -39.99 -14.41
CA TRP A 74 6.50 -38.94 -14.09
C TRP A 74 6.67 -37.94 -15.25
N SER A 75 6.92 -38.43 -16.47
CA SER A 75 7.15 -37.55 -17.62
C SER A 75 5.98 -36.59 -17.91
N ARG A 76 4.73 -37.04 -17.74
CA ARG A 76 3.56 -36.15 -17.90
C ARG A 76 3.44 -35.16 -16.76
N ALA A 77 3.58 -35.64 -15.54
CA ALA A 77 3.50 -34.78 -14.35
C ALA A 77 4.58 -33.68 -14.37
N THR A 78 5.81 -34.06 -14.66
CA THR A 78 6.97 -33.16 -14.77
C THR A 78 6.81 -32.14 -15.90
N GLY A 79 6.35 -32.60 -17.08
CA GLY A 79 6.16 -31.71 -18.23
C GLY A 79 5.07 -30.68 -17.99
N ILE A 80 3.94 -31.08 -17.42
CA ILE A 80 2.83 -30.17 -17.10
C ILE A 80 3.23 -29.21 -15.98
N SER A 81 3.86 -29.69 -14.90
CA SER A 81 4.34 -28.85 -13.80
C SER A 81 5.32 -27.80 -14.31
N GLY A 82 6.32 -28.20 -15.12
CA GLY A 82 7.26 -27.26 -15.70
C GLY A 82 6.60 -26.23 -16.62
N ALA A 83 5.62 -26.62 -17.43
CA ALA A 83 4.86 -25.69 -18.26
C ALA A 83 4.07 -24.66 -17.41
N VAL A 84 3.41 -25.13 -16.34
CA VAL A 84 2.68 -24.24 -15.41
C VAL A 84 3.61 -23.21 -14.80
N PHE A 85 4.78 -23.61 -14.29
CA PHE A 85 5.72 -22.66 -13.70
C PHE A 85 6.36 -21.72 -14.74
N THR A 86 6.58 -22.18 -15.97
CA THR A 86 7.04 -21.31 -17.05
C THR A 86 5.98 -20.23 -17.38
N ILE A 87 4.70 -20.60 -17.41
CA ILE A 87 3.60 -19.65 -17.62
C ILE A 87 3.50 -18.67 -16.45
N ILE A 88 3.57 -19.14 -15.19
CA ILE A 88 3.56 -18.28 -14.02
C ILE A 88 4.76 -17.31 -14.06
N ALA A 89 5.95 -17.78 -14.44
CA ALA A 89 7.12 -16.93 -14.56
C ALA A 89 6.95 -15.85 -15.64
N LEU A 90 6.31 -16.17 -16.79
CA LEU A 90 6.00 -15.17 -17.81
C LEU A 90 4.97 -14.14 -17.32
N ILE A 91 3.92 -14.59 -16.65
CA ILE A 91 2.92 -13.70 -16.07
C ILE A 91 3.59 -12.79 -15.04
N ASN A 92 4.37 -13.36 -14.10
CA ASN A 92 5.10 -12.58 -13.11
C ASN A 92 6.06 -11.57 -13.73
N TYR A 93 6.77 -11.96 -14.79
CA TYR A 93 7.66 -11.05 -15.51
C TYR A 93 6.91 -9.83 -16.04
N TYR A 94 5.79 -10.04 -16.73
CA TYR A 94 5.00 -8.94 -17.29
C TYR A 94 4.27 -8.15 -16.20
N THR A 95 3.77 -8.78 -15.15
CA THR A 95 3.20 -8.07 -14.00
C THR A 95 4.24 -7.12 -13.40
N ARG A 96 5.47 -7.60 -13.19
CA ARG A 96 6.54 -6.76 -12.68
C ARG A 96 6.96 -5.66 -13.68
N ASP A 97 7.02 -5.96 -14.97
CA ASP A 97 7.40 -4.99 -16.03
C ASP A 97 6.37 -3.86 -16.15
N LEU A 98 5.09 -4.18 -15.93
CA LEU A 98 3.96 -3.24 -16.05
C LEU A 98 3.63 -2.54 -14.73
N HIS A 99 3.69 -3.25 -13.61
CA HIS A 99 3.29 -2.76 -12.28
C HIS A 99 4.46 -2.60 -11.29
N GLY A 100 5.71 -2.92 -11.70
CA GLY A 100 6.94 -2.84 -10.88
C GLY A 100 6.99 -3.79 -9.68
N SER A 101 5.92 -4.50 -9.38
CA SER A 101 5.82 -5.46 -8.29
C SER A 101 5.57 -6.88 -8.79
N ALA A 102 6.07 -7.87 -8.06
CA ALA A 102 5.84 -9.27 -8.37
C ALA A 102 4.36 -9.65 -8.28
N LEU A 103 3.96 -10.64 -9.09
CA LEU A 103 2.63 -11.24 -9.02
C LEU A 103 2.36 -11.78 -7.60
N MET A 104 1.32 -11.28 -6.97
CA MET A 104 0.89 -11.68 -5.63
C MET A 104 -0.36 -12.58 -5.70
N PRO A 105 -0.63 -13.39 -4.65
CA PRO A 105 -1.82 -14.26 -4.64
C PRO A 105 -3.14 -13.53 -4.86
N GLN A 106 -3.29 -12.30 -4.39
CA GLN A 106 -4.49 -11.46 -4.59
C GLN A 106 -4.76 -11.11 -6.05
N ASP A 107 -3.72 -11.02 -6.88
CA ASP A 107 -3.89 -10.71 -8.31
C ASP A 107 -4.68 -11.79 -9.05
N ILE A 108 -4.61 -13.02 -8.54
CA ILE A 108 -5.40 -14.14 -9.05
C ILE A 108 -6.89 -13.91 -8.82
N LEU A 109 -7.26 -13.23 -7.73
CA LEU A 109 -8.67 -12.90 -7.43
C LEU A 109 -9.19 -11.78 -8.33
N ASN A 110 -8.29 -10.95 -8.86
CA ASN A 110 -8.60 -9.77 -9.67
C ASN A 110 -8.34 -9.99 -11.18
N LEU A 111 -8.16 -11.24 -11.64
CA LEU A 111 -7.89 -11.57 -13.05
C LEU A 111 -8.95 -11.05 -14.02
N GLY A 112 -10.19 -10.89 -13.57
CA GLY A 112 -11.28 -10.33 -14.39
C GLY A 112 -11.02 -8.88 -14.78
N THR A 113 -10.64 -8.05 -13.82
CA THR A 113 -10.33 -6.63 -14.03
C THR A 113 -9.02 -6.43 -14.80
N ALA A 114 -8.02 -7.27 -14.53
CA ALA A 114 -6.75 -7.24 -15.28
C ALA A 114 -6.95 -7.57 -16.78
N ALA A 115 -7.94 -8.39 -17.11
CA ALA A 115 -8.25 -8.72 -18.52
C ALA A 115 -8.89 -7.54 -19.27
N GLU A 116 -9.62 -6.65 -18.61
CA GLU A 116 -10.26 -5.48 -19.22
C GLU A 116 -9.23 -4.39 -19.58
N VAL A 117 -8.11 -4.34 -18.86
CA VAL A 117 -7.03 -3.35 -19.07
C VAL A 117 -5.94 -3.88 -20.02
N MET A 118 -5.90 -5.19 -20.28
CA MET A 118 -4.82 -5.85 -21.01
C MET A 118 -4.67 -5.38 -22.47
N ASP A 119 -5.73 -4.88 -23.09
CA ASP A 119 -5.71 -4.38 -24.48
C ASP A 119 -4.94 -3.06 -24.64
N SER A 120 -4.66 -2.35 -23.55
CA SER A 120 -3.90 -1.09 -23.55
C SER A 120 -2.38 -1.28 -23.44
N TYR A 121 -1.89 -2.50 -23.15
CA TYR A 121 -0.48 -2.77 -22.93
C TYR A 121 0.21 -3.48 -24.09
N THR A 122 1.41 -3.01 -24.47
CA THR A 122 2.26 -3.65 -25.49
C THR A 122 3.27 -4.58 -24.82
N LEU A 123 3.05 -5.90 -24.90
CA LEU A 123 3.97 -6.90 -24.34
C LEU A 123 5.27 -6.98 -25.17
N LYS A 124 6.41 -6.60 -24.59
CA LYS A 124 7.72 -6.63 -25.23
C LYS A 124 8.43 -7.97 -25.01
N ILE A 125 9.02 -8.53 -26.06
CA ILE A 125 9.88 -9.73 -25.94
C ILE A 125 11.29 -9.27 -25.59
N THR A 126 11.65 -9.38 -24.32
CA THR A 126 12.98 -9.04 -23.80
C THR A 126 13.91 -10.25 -23.75
N GLN A 127 15.20 -10.03 -23.45
CA GLN A 127 16.15 -11.12 -23.26
C GLN A 127 15.74 -12.07 -22.12
N ASP A 128 15.13 -11.55 -21.07
CA ASP A 128 14.72 -12.36 -19.90
C ASP A 128 13.48 -13.21 -20.21
N VAL A 129 12.51 -12.68 -20.98
CA VAL A 129 11.42 -13.49 -21.55
C VAL A 129 11.96 -14.66 -22.37
N VAL A 130 12.94 -14.41 -23.23
CA VAL A 130 13.59 -15.47 -24.03
C VAL A 130 14.30 -16.48 -23.15
N LYS A 131 15.04 -16.05 -22.11
CA LYS A 131 15.71 -16.97 -21.15
C LYS A 131 14.68 -17.83 -20.40
N ILE A 132 13.59 -17.24 -19.89
CA ILE A 132 12.53 -18.00 -19.20
C ILE A 132 11.97 -19.09 -20.11
N VAL A 133 11.67 -18.79 -21.36
CA VAL A 133 11.17 -19.77 -22.33
C VAL A 133 12.22 -20.83 -22.66
N LEU A 134 13.47 -20.44 -22.89
CA LEU A 134 14.58 -21.37 -23.19
C LEU A 134 14.86 -22.34 -22.04
N LEU A 135 14.64 -21.94 -20.79
CA LEU A 135 14.76 -22.83 -19.61
C LEU A 135 13.72 -23.95 -19.61
N TYR A 136 12.71 -23.91 -20.46
CA TYR A 136 11.80 -25.05 -20.65
C TYR A 136 12.43 -26.18 -21.49
N LEU A 137 13.45 -25.92 -22.29
CA LEU A 137 14.14 -26.95 -23.09
C LEU A 137 14.81 -28.05 -22.23
N PRO A 138 15.59 -27.75 -21.19
CA PRO A 138 16.12 -28.78 -20.29
C PRO A 138 15.00 -29.57 -19.56
N ILE A 139 13.84 -28.93 -19.26
CA ILE A 139 12.67 -29.64 -18.73
C ILE A 139 12.18 -30.67 -19.73
N LEU A 140 12.05 -30.32 -21.01
CA LEU A 140 11.66 -31.25 -22.07
C LEU A 140 12.66 -32.39 -22.24
N ALA A 141 13.97 -32.14 -22.13
CA ALA A 141 14.98 -33.16 -22.15
C ALA A 141 14.82 -34.17 -20.97
N ILE A 142 14.56 -33.66 -19.77
CA ILE A 142 14.27 -34.50 -18.59
C ILE A 142 12.99 -35.32 -18.80
N VAL A 143 11.93 -34.73 -19.33
CA VAL A 143 10.66 -35.40 -19.67
C VAL A 143 10.91 -36.55 -20.66
N PHE A 144 11.72 -36.31 -21.69
CA PHE A 144 12.10 -37.33 -22.64
C PHE A 144 12.85 -38.49 -21.98
N VAL A 145 13.89 -38.21 -21.14
CA VAL A 145 14.63 -39.21 -20.38
C VAL A 145 13.71 -40.03 -19.48
N GLN A 146 12.84 -39.36 -18.72
CA GLN A 146 11.85 -40.03 -17.86
C GLN A 146 10.92 -40.96 -18.66
N ALA A 147 10.51 -40.53 -19.86
CA ALA A 147 9.67 -41.36 -20.74
C ALA A 147 10.40 -42.64 -21.21
N GLN A 148 11.71 -42.54 -21.48
CA GLN A 148 12.54 -43.72 -21.85
C GLN A 148 12.75 -44.66 -20.67
N LEU A 149 13.02 -44.16 -19.47
CA LEU A 149 13.23 -44.97 -18.27
C LEU A 149 12.04 -45.85 -17.90
N VAL A 150 10.82 -45.42 -18.18
CA VAL A 150 9.58 -46.16 -17.90
C VAL A 150 9.00 -46.87 -19.13
N LYS A 151 9.75 -46.93 -20.24
CA LYS A 151 9.32 -47.64 -21.46
C LYS A 151 9.12 -49.12 -21.15
N GLY A 152 7.97 -49.67 -21.48
CA GLY A 152 7.60 -51.05 -21.16
C GLY A 152 6.90 -51.24 -19.80
N ALA A 153 6.69 -50.21 -19.01
CA ALA A 153 5.83 -50.33 -17.83
C ALA A 153 4.35 -50.55 -18.19
N PRO A 154 3.59 -51.30 -17.37
CA PRO A 154 2.19 -51.62 -17.67
C PRO A 154 1.36 -50.35 -17.89
N LYS A 155 0.54 -50.35 -18.95
CA LYS A 155 -0.26 -49.18 -19.37
C LYS A 155 -1.34 -48.73 -18.36
N ARG A 156 -1.79 -49.65 -17.49
CA ARG A 156 -2.73 -49.36 -16.40
C ARG A 156 -2.27 -49.96 -15.09
N ALA A 157 -2.12 -49.13 -14.08
CA ALA A 157 -1.85 -49.58 -12.72
C ALA A 157 -3.14 -50.09 -12.07
N GLY A 158 -3.07 -51.19 -11.33
CA GLY A 158 -4.19 -51.66 -10.52
C GLY A 158 -4.53 -50.67 -9.40
N TRP A 159 -5.72 -50.78 -8.80
CA TRP A 159 -6.21 -49.84 -7.78
C TRP A 159 -5.28 -49.74 -6.56
N LYS A 160 -4.63 -50.82 -6.12
CA LYS A 160 -3.63 -50.83 -5.02
C LYS A 160 -2.43 -49.98 -5.36
N ALA A 161 -1.90 -50.08 -6.59
CA ALA A 161 -0.76 -49.28 -7.03
C ALA A 161 -1.10 -47.79 -7.17
N ARG A 162 -2.35 -47.48 -7.54
CA ARG A 162 -2.85 -46.10 -7.55
C ARG A 162 -2.95 -45.55 -6.13
N GLY A 163 -3.46 -46.34 -5.17
CA GLY A 163 -3.54 -45.97 -3.76
C GLY A 163 -2.15 -45.70 -3.15
N VAL A 164 -1.18 -46.60 -3.36
CA VAL A 164 0.20 -46.41 -2.88
C VAL A 164 0.83 -45.16 -3.46
N ARG A 165 0.64 -44.89 -4.75
CA ARG A 165 1.14 -43.71 -5.42
C ARG A 165 0.52 -42.42 -4.83
N ALA A 166 -0.79 -42.39 -4.69
CA ALA A 166 -1.50 -41.26 -4.10
C ALA A 166 -1.05 -40.99 -2.66
N ALA A 167 -0.97 -42.04 -1.84
CA ALA A 167 -0.51 -41.94 -0.45
C ALA A 167 0.97 -41.47 -0.38
N GLY A 168 1.85 -41.99 -1.23
CA GLY A 168 3.25 -41.56 -1.28
C GLY A 168 3.41 -40.10 -1.75
N SER A 169 2.63 -39.67 -2.74
CA SER A 169 2.61 -38.27 -3.18
C SER A 169 2.07 -37.35 -2.10
N ALA A 170 0.95 -37.73 -1.47
CA ALA A 170 0.36 -36.95 -0.36
C ALA A 170 1.34 -36.83 0.83
N LEU A 171 2.02 -37.91 1.19
CA LEU A 171 3.06 -37.86 2.22
C LEU A 171 4.22 -36.95 1.83
N GLY A 172 4.68 -37.00 0.57
CA GLY A 172 5.74 -36.12 0.08
C GLY A 172 5.34 -34.63 0.17
N VAL A 173 4.13 -34.28 -0.31
CA VAL A 173 3.59 -32.92 -0.18
C VAL A 173 3.45 -32.52 1.29
N PHE A 174 2.89 -33.39 2.12
CA PHE A 174 2.76 -33.14 3.56
C PHE A 174 4.10 -32.85 4.23
N LEU A 175 5.13 -33.64 3.95
CA LEU A 175 6.46 -33.43 4.56
C LEU A 175 7.08 -32.09 4.14
N VAL A 176 6.97 -31.71 2.87
CA VAL A 176 7.47 -30.41 2.39
C VAL A 176 6.72 -29.28 3.07
N MET A 177 5.39 -29.34 3.09
CA MET A 177 4.57 -28.29 3.68
C MET A 177 4.72 -28.22 5.21
N PHE A 178 4.76 -29.37 5.89
CA PHE A 178 4.89 -29.40 7.35
C PHE A 178 6.26 -28.87 7.81
N PHE A 179 7.35 -29.36 7.28
CA PHE A 179 8.69 -28.89 7.67
C PHE A 179 9.09 -27.56 7.02
N GLY A 180 8.52 -27.27 5.86
CA GLY A 180 8.76 -25.99 5.18
C GLY A 180 8.03 -24.83 5.81
N TYR A 181 6.73 -24.98 6.14
CA TYR A 181 5.85 -23.84 6.40
C TYR A 181 4.99 -23.92 7.66
N PHE A 182 4.39 -25.08 8.00
CA PHE A 182 3.29 -25.16 8.96
C PHE A 182 3.59 -25.92 10.25
N GLY A 183 4.72 -26.61 10.35
CA GLY A 183 5.10 -27.39 11.53
C GLY A 183 5.68 -26.53 12.66
N PRO A 184 5.92 -27.13 13.85
CA PRO A 184 6.47 -26.41 14.99
C PRO A 184 7.93 -25.96 14.79
N VAL A 185 8.65 -26.58 13.85
CA VAL A 185 9.99 -26.17 13.41
C VAL A 185 9.95 -26.05 11.88
N THR A 186 9.93 -24.84 11.38
CA THR A 186 9.78 -24.54 9.94
C THR A 186 10.98 -23.79 9.39
N ILE A 187 11.14 -23.88 8.07
CA ILE A 187 12.15 -23.14 7.29
C ILE A 187 11.55 -21.84 6.69
N LYS A 188 10.23 -21.61 6.86
CA LYS A 188 9.56 -20.46 6.27
C LYS A 188 10.24 -19.12 6.60
N PRO A 189 9.96 -18.05 5.85
CA PRO A 189 10.41 -16.70 6.17
C PRO A 189 10.19 -16.35 7.65
N LYS A 190 11.22 -15.82 8.31
CA LYS A 190 11.14 -15.38 9.71
C LYS A 190 10.77 -13.91 9.83
N THR A 191 11.12 -13.14 8.82
CA THR A 191 10.86 -11.71 8.72
C THR A 191 10.16 -11.45 7.41
N THR A 192 9.06 -10.72 7.45
CA THR A 192 8.37 -10.25 6.25
C THR A 192 8.63 -8.75 6.10
N TYR A 193 8.82 -8.31 4.88
CA TYR A 193 9.02 -6.89 4.57
C TYR A 193 7.67 -6.32 4.14
N GLY A 194 6.81 -5.96 5.12
CA GLY A 194 5.43 -5.56 4.88
C GLY A 194 5.29 -4.45 3.84
N TRP A 195 6.08 -3.39 3.94
CA TRP A 195 6.09 -2.25 3.04
C TRP A 195 6.83 -2.53 1.71
N ALA A 196 7.80 -3.44 1.69
CA ALA A 196 8.60 -3.80 0.52
C ALA A 196 8.56 -5.32 0.29
N TRP A 197 7.38 -5.87 -0.01
CA TRP A 197 7.17 -7.32 -0.15
C TRP A 197 8.11 -7.96 -1.17
N GLN A 198 8.55 -7.22 -2.17
CA GLN A 198 9.56 -7.62 -3.12
C GLN A 198 10.85 -8.13 -2.43
N ASN A 199 11.26 -7.50 -1.32
CA ASN A 199 12.42 -7.94 -0.54
C ASN A 199 12.19 -9.31 0.12
N THR A 200 10.96 -9.67 0.45
CA THR A 200 10.62 -11.02 0.92
C THR A 200 10.86 -12.05 -0.18
N TYR A 201 10.44 -11.77 -1.42
CA TYR A 201 10.73 -12.63 -2.57
C TYR A 201 12.23 -12.73 -2.86
N TYR A 202 12.96 -11.62 -2.86
CA TYR A 202 14.40 -11.61 -3.09
C TYR A 202 15.16 -12.40 -2.03
N THR A 203 14.79 -12.27 -0.77
CA THR A 203 15.50 -12.93 0.35
C THR A 203 15.16 -14.41 0.46
N TYR A 204 13.91 -14.78 0.32
CA TYR A 204 13.42 -16.13 0.62
C TYR A 204 13.01 -16.94 -0.60
N GLY A 205 12.93 -16.31 -1.76
CA GLY A 205 12.48 -16.90 -3.02
C GLY A 205 10.98 -16.78 -3.24
N TYR A 206 10.62 -16.73 -4.52
CA TYR A 206 9.26 -16.42 -4.96
C TYR A 206 8.17 -17.33 -4.36
N LEU A 207 8.39 -18.68 -4.42
CA LEU A 207 7.35 -19.62 -3.92
C LEU A 207 7.23 -19.61 -2.40
N ALA A 208 8.32 -19.46 -1.66
CA ALA A 208 8.28 -19.35 -0.21
C ALA A 208 7.59 -18.05 0.22
N GLY A 209 7.90 -16.94 -0.43
CA GLY A 209 7.23 -15.67 -0.23
C GLY A 209 5.75 -15.74 -0.59
N THR A 210 5.38 -16.38 -1.72
CA THR A 210 3.97 -16.54 -2.14
C THR A 210 3.14 -17.34 -1.12
N ILE A 211 3.72 -18.40 -0.54
CA ILE A 211 3.00 -19.18 0.49
C ILE A 211 2.83 -18.35 1.77
N GLU A 212 3.85 -17.61 2.17
CA GLU A 212 3.73 -16.71 3.33
C GLU A 212 2.71 -15.60 3.06
N ALA A 213 2.74 -14.98 1.87
CA ALA A 213 1.74 -14.02 1.43
C ALA A 213 0.31 -14.57 1.53
N THR A 214 0.09 -15.79 1.03
CA THR A 214 -1.23 -16.46 1.12
C THR A 214 -1.67 -16.69 2.57
N SER A 215 -0.73 -16.95 3.46
CA SER A 215 -1.01 -17.12 4.89
C SER A 215 -1.44 -15.81 5.56
N LEU A 216 -0.79 -14.70 5.21
CA LEU A 216 -1.11 -13.36 5.72
C LEU A 216 -2.41 -12.81 5.14
N MET A 217 -2.70 -13.10 3.87
CA MET A 217 -3.94 -12.67 3.20
C MET A 217 -5.20 -13.34 3.73
N ALA A 218 -5.08 -14.47 4.40
CA ALA A 218 -6.27 -15.20 4.89
C ALA A 218 -7.06 -14.38 5.91
N ASP A 219 -6.38 -13.52 6.67
CA ASP A 219 -7.00 -12.60 7.63
C ASP A 219 -6.04 -11.42 7.93
N PRO A 220 -5.95 -10.42 7.02
CA PRO A 220 -4.99 -9.33 7.16
C PRO A 220 -5.41 -8.28 8.19
N VAL A 221 -6.70 -8.26 8.58
CA VAL A 221 -7.29 -7.26 9.47
C VAL A 221 -7.70 -7.92 10.78
N ILE A 222 -7.18 -7.42 11.90
CA ILE A 222 -7.46 -7.95 13.24
C ILE A 222 -8.91 -7.63 13.60
N GLU A 223 -9.69 -8.67 13.92
CA GLU A 223 -11.07 -8.49 14.40
C GLU A 223 -11.07 -7.88 15.81
N PRO A 224 -11.77 -6.74 16.03
CA PRO A 224 -11.87 -6.13 17.34
C PRO A 224 -12.62 -7.04 18.34
N GLU A 225 -12.24 -6.96 19.61
CA GLU A 225 -12.94 -7.69 20.66
C GLU A 225 -14.42 -7.32 20.70
N HIS A 226 -15.28 -8.36 20.79
CA HIS A 226 -16.74 -8.21 20.82
C HIS A 226 -17.38 -7.63 19.54
N TYR A 227 -16.66 -7.66 18.41
CA TYR A 227 -17.23 -7.24 17.13
C TYR A 227 -18.51 -8.03 16.80
N ASN A 228 -19.50 -7.31 16.30
CA ASN A 228 -20.62 -7.88 15.55
C ASN A 228 -21.25 -6.79 14.67
N ASP A 229 -21.83 -7.19 13.53
CA ASP A 229 -22.34 -6.25 12.53
C ASP A 229 -23.41 -5.29 13.09
N ALA A 230 -24.30 -5.78 13.98
CA ALA A 230 -25.34 -4.96 14.57
C ALA A 230 -24.78 -3.92 15.59
N ALA A 231 -23.69 -4.26 16.29
CA ALA A 231 -23.02 -3.32 17.16
C ALA A 231 -22.34 -2.20 16.35
N ALA A 232 -21.75 -2.50 15.20
CA ALA A 232 -21.19 -1.49 14.32
C ALA A 232 -22.24 -0.49 13.86
N VAL A 233 -23.40 -0.93 13.37
CA VAL A 233 -24.52 -0.05 12.98
C VAL A 233 -24.98 0.83 14.14
N ASN A 234 -25.17 0.24 15.32
CA ASN A 234 -25.59 1.01 16.49
C ASN A 234 -24.54 2.02 16.95
N THR A 235 -23.26 1.71 16.72
CA THR A 235 -22.15 2.61 17.05
C THR A 235 -22.11 3.80 16.11
N ALA A 236 -22.27 3.61 14.81
CA ALA A 236 -22.31 4.67 13.83
C ALA A 236 -23.39 5.72 14.20
N ARG A 237 -24.58 5.25 14.54
CA ARG A 237 -25.74 6.09 14.90
C ARG A 237 -25.63 6.79 16.25
N LYS A 238 -24.58 6.60 17.03
CA LYS A 238 -24.36 7.38 18.26
C LYS A 238 -24.03 8.85 18.00
N ALA A 239 -23.64 9.17 16.79
CA ALA A 239 -23.32 10.53 16.36
C ALA A 239 -24.56 11.37 15.94
N ASP A 240 -25.79 10.82 16.08
CA ASP A 240 -27.05 11.48 15.68
C ASP A 240 -27.28 12.87 16.33
N ASP A 241 -26.54 13.22 17.38
CA ASP A 241 -26.58 14.53 18.03
C ASP A 241 -25.67 15.57 17.37
N TYR A 242 -24.86 15.16 16.36
CA TYR A 242 -23.97 16.05 15.63
C TYR A 242 -24.77 16.90 14.63
N ILE A 243 -24.68 18.23 14.78
CA ILE A 243 -25.31 19.17 13.83
C ILE A 243 -24.37 19.33 12.64
N ALA A 244 -24.61 18.58 11.56
CA ALA A 244 -23.94 18.82 10.29
C ALA A 244 -24.24 20.24 9.77
N PRO A 245 -23.27 20.92 9.11
CA PRO A 245 -23.55 22.15 8.41
C PRO A 245 -24.65 21.92 7.36
N ALA A 246 -25.48 22.93 7.11
CA ALA A 246 -26.52 22.83 6.08
C ALA A 246 -25.89 22.50 4.73
N SER A 247 -26.28 21.35 4.15
CA SER A 247 -25.83 20.96 2.81
C SER A 247 -26.41 21.88 1.75
N PRO A 248 -25.70 22.15 0.65
CA PRO A 248 -26.24 22.88 -0.48
C PRO A 248 -27.53 22.24 -0.98
N GLU A 249 -28.49 23.07 -1.42
CA GLU A 249 -29.81 22.61 -1.87
C GLU A 249 -29.76 21.79 -3.17
N SER A 250 -28.62 21.83 -3.91
CA SER A 250 -28.42 21.20 -5.21
C SER A 250 -26.98 20.71 -5.38
N ALA A 251 -26.79 19.56 -6.01
CA ALA A 251 -25.48 19.05 -6.40
C ALA A 251 -24.73 19.97 -7.39
N GLU A 252 -25.46 20.89 -8.07
CA GLU A 252 -24.83 21.90 -8.93
C GLU A 252 -24.07 22.98 -8.12
N ASP A 253 -24.34 23.09 -6.82
CA ASP A 253 -23.69 24.03 -5.92
C ASP A 253 -22.48 23.42 -5.19
N TYR A 254 -22.21 22.12 -5.36
CA TYR A 254 -21.08 21.45 -4.74
C TYR A 254 -19.75 22.01 -5.28
N PRO A 255 -18.78 22.33 -4.39
CA PRO A 255 -17.46 22.77 -4.84
C PRO A 255 -16.69 21.59 -5.43
N ASP A 256 -15.73 21.88 -6.31
CA ASP A 256 -14.69 20.92 -6.63
C ASP A 256 -13.82 20.69 -5.40
N ILE A 257 -13.38 19.46 -5.23
CA ILE A 257 -12.53 19.02 -4.11
C ILE A 257 -11.18 18.61 -4.64
N VAL A 258 -10.13 19.21 -4.11
CA VAL A 258 -8.74 18.84 -4.37
C VAL A 258 -8.11 18.37 -3.08
N LEU A 259 -7.60 17.15 -3.07
CA LEU A 259 -6.93 16.54 -1.93
C LEU A 259 -5.50 16.24 -2.32
N ILE A 260 -4.53 16.84 -1.63
CA ILE A 260 -3.10 16.73 -1.93
C ILE A 260 -2.39 16.04 -0.76
N LEU A 261 -1.66 14.98 -1.08
CA LEU A 261 -0.71 14.37 -0.17
C LEU A 261 0.70 14.78 -0.60
N SER A 262 1.35 15.61 0.22
CA SER A 262 2.66 16.19 -0.07
C SER A 262 3.77 15.35 0.52
N GLU A 263 4.67 14.88 -0.31
CA GLU A 263 5.80 14.04 0.05
C GLU A 263 6.69 14.70 1.09
N SER A 264 6.90 14.02 2.21
CA SER A 264 7.78 14.40 3.34
C SER A 264 7.60 15.85 3.82
N PHE A 265 6.37 16.42 3.71
CA PHE A 265 6.09 17.78 4.12
C PHE A 265 5.92 17.86 5.63
N TYR A 266 6.97 18.39 6.33
CA TYR A 266 7.08 18.38 7.78
C TYR A 266 7.66 19.68 8.32
N ASP A 267 7.22 20.09 9.50
CA ASP A 267 7.66 21.28 10.21
C ASP A 267 8.62 20.94 11.35
N PHE A 268 9.90 21.19 11.17
CA PHE A 268 10.91 20.90 12.20
C PHE A 268 10.80 21.78 13.44
N ASP A 269 10.11 22.92 13.40
CA ASP A 269 9.82 23.74 14.59
C ASP A 269 9.05 22.95 15.68
N LEU A 270 8.47 21.80 15.32
CA LEU A 270 7.76 20.93 16.27
C LEU A 270 8.69 20.14 17.20
N VAL A 271 9.92 19.87 16.77
CA VAL A 271 10.81 18.92 17.47
C VAL A 271 12.21 19.47 17.73
N THR A 272 12.53 20.67 17.25
CA THR A 272 13.84 21.29 17.46
C THR A 272 13.76 22.81 17.36
N ASP A 273 14.67 23.53 18.02
CA ASP A 273 14.79 24.99 17.87
C ASP A 273 15.49 25.28 16.52
N LEU A 274 14.71 25.17 15.45
CA LEU A 274 15.21 25.42 14.10
C LEU A 274 15.45 26.91 13.89
N GLN A 275 16.70 27.29 13.71
CA GLN A 275 17.09 28.62 13.25
C GLN A 275 17.56 28.49 11.79
N ALA A 276 16.93 29.22 10.88
CA ALA A 276 17.27 29.24 9.46
C ALA A 276 17.45 30.69 8.97
N ASP A 277 18.15 30.87 7.86
CA ASP A 277 18.41 32.18 7.26
C ASP A 277 17.16 32.80 6.60
N THR A 278 16.08 32.02 6.43
CA THR A 278 14.78 32.46 5.91
C THR A 278 13.64 31.67 6.54
N ASP A 279 12.43 32.23 6.51
CA ASP A 279 11.19 31.54 6.90
C ASP A 279 10.89 30.42 5.89
N ILE A 280 10.66 29.19 6.37
CA ILE A 280 10.52 27.99 5.55
C ILE A 280 9.13 27.91 4.93
N MET A 281 8.06 28.10 5.73
CA MET A 281 6.67 27.90 5.32
C MET A 281 5.80 29.15 5.56
N PRO A 282 6.19 30.34 5.08
CA PRO A 282 5.43 31.56 5.31
C PRO A 282 4.06 31.57 4.64
N VAL A 283 3.88 30.85 3.53
CA VAL A 283 2.60 30.76 2.81
C VAL A 283 1.66 29.83 3.55
N THR A 284 2.03 28.58 3.72
CA THR A 284 1.19 27.53 4.29
C THR A 284 0.71 27.88 5.70
N LYS A 285 1.63 28.41 6.56
CA LYS A 285 1.31 28.81 7.94
C LYS A 285 0.39 30.05 8.04
N ASN A 286 0.28 30.87 6.99
CA ASN A 286 -0.47 32.14 7.01
C ASN A 286 -1.47 32.29 5.86
N LEU A 287 -1.87 31.18 5.23
CA LEU A 287 -2.78 31.20 4.08
C LEU A 287 -4.15 31.80 4.49
N PRO A 288 -4.59 32.89 3.85
CA PRO A 288 -5.88 33.50 4.21
C PRO A 288 -7.05 32.59 3.80
N ASN A 289 -8.17 32.69 4.52
CA ASN A 289 -9.38 31.89 4.28
C ASN A 289 -9.08 30.38 4.33
N SER A 290 -8.28 29.97 5.30
CA SER A 290 -7.89 28.57 5.50
C SER A 290 -7.99 28.15 6.96
N VAL A 291 -7.96 26.84 7.15
CA VAL A 291 -7.71 26.19 8.43
C VAL A 291 -6.33 25.55 8.35
N TYR A 292 -5.51 25.76 9.35
CA TYR A 292 -4.17 25.19 9.48
C TYR A 292 -4.06 24.38 10.75
N GLY A 293 -3.30 23.29 10.72
CA GLY A 293 -2.99 22.43 11.85
C GLY A 293 -2.04 21.31 11.46
N HIS A 294 -2.06 20.21 12.24
CA HIS A 294 -1.20 19.05 11.99
C HIS A 294 -2.02 17.76 12.01
N THR A 295 -1.75 16.87 11.05
CA THR A 295 -2.27 15.50 11.05
C THR A 295 -1.21 14.54 11.57
N ILE A 296 -1.64 13.48 12.26
CA ILE A 296 -0.72 12.44 12.73
C ILE A 296 -0.63 11.37 11.65
N SER A 297 0.55 11.26 11.04
CA SER A 297 0.83 10.24 10.04
C SER A 297 1.08 8.87 10.70
N PRO A 298 0.69 7.75 10.04
CA PRO A 298 0.95 6.41 10.57
C PRO A 298 2.44 6.05 10.63
N HIS A 299 3.28 6.72 9.84
CA HIS A 299 4.69 6.39 9.68
C HIS A 299 5.61 7.62 9.76
N VAL A 300 6.91 7.34 9.89
CA VAL A 300 8.02 8.29 9.75
C VAL A 300 8.97 7.75 8.68
N GLY A 301 9.44 8.61 7.78
CA GLY A 301 10.48 8.27 6.81
C GLY A 301 10.07 7.30 5.72
N GLY A 302 8.80 7.30 5.33
CA GLY A 302 8.26 6.47 4.26
C GLY A 302 6.88 5.90 4.59
N GLY A 303 6.32 5.09 3.69
CA GLY A 303 5.00 4.52 3.88
C GLY A 303 3.87 5.40 3.35
N THR A 304 4.13 6.25 2.38
CA THR A 304 3.17 7.16 1.72
C THR A 304 1.84 6.51 1.41
N ASN A 305 1.85 5.26 0.90
CA ASN A 305 0.62 4.52 0.60
C ASN A 305 -0.26 4.21 1.82
N SER A 306 0.32 4.15 3.01
CA SER A 306 -0.44 3.98 4.26
C SER A 306 -1.18 5.26 4.60
N THR A 307 -0.52 6.41 4.45
CA THR A 307 -1.14 7.73 4.62
C THR A 307 -2.19 8.00 3.52
N GLU A 308 -1.92 7.60 2.26
CA GLU A 308 -2.93 7.62 1.18
C GLU A 308 -4.17 6.80 1.57
N TYR A 309 -3.95 5.60 2.12
CA TYR A 309 -5.04 4.73 2.55
C TYR A 309 -5.87 5.37 3.66
N GLU A 310 -5.23 5.90 4.71
CA GLU A 310 -5.93 6.60 5.80
C GLU A 310 -6.70 7.82 5.29
N MET A 311 -6.09 8.62 4.42
CA MET A 311 -6.70 9.81 3.84
C MET A 311 -7.89 9.46 2.92
N LEU A 312 -7.78 8.43 2.09
CA LEU A 312 -8.82 8.07 1.12
C LEU A 312 -9.96 7.23 1.72
N THR A 313 -9.70 6.46 2.78
CA THR A 313 -10.71 5.55 3.37
C THR A 313 -11.19 5.97 4.75
N SER A 314 -10.48 6.88 5.41
CA SER A 314 -10.64 7.21 6.83
C SER A 314 -10.52 5.99 7.76
N ASN A 315 -9.88 4.91 7.32
CA ASN A 315 -9.52 3.75 8.13
C ASN A 315 -8.05 3.83 8.53
N SER A 316 -7.73 3.49 9.76
CA SER A 316 -6.36 3.51 10.29
C SER A 316 -5.59 2.21 10.04
N LEU A 317 -4.32 2.20 10.42
CA LEU A 317 -3.50 0.99 10.45
C LEU A 317 -3.58 0.21 11.77
N ILE A 318 -4.41 0.63 12.73
CA ILE A 318 -4.48 0.02 14.08
C ILE A 318 -4.84 -1.46 13.99
N LEU A 319 -5.81 -1.82 13.15
CA LEU A 319 -6.22 -3.21 12.95
C LEU A 319 -5.27 -4.01 12.05
N MET A 320 -4.24 -3.38 11.47
CA MET A 320 -3.32 -4.02 10.54
C MET A 320 -1.89 -3.45 10.59
N PRO A 321 -1.26 -3.35 11.77
CA PRO A 321 -0.03 -2.57 11.97
C PRO A 321 1.20 -3.10 11.20
N SER A 322 1.11 -4.30 10.63
CA SER A 322 2.24 -4.96 9.96
C SER A 322 2.07 -5.09 8.45
N ILE A 323 1.05 -4.49 7.85
CA ILE A 323 0.78 -4.63 6.42
C ILE A 323 0.73 -3.28 5.70
N THR A 324 1.02 -3.34 4.41
CA THR A 324 0.87 -2.24 3.47
C THR A 324 -0.51 -2.35 2.82
N PRO A 325 -1.48 -1.48 3.10
CA PRO A 325 -2.88 -1.66 2.71
C PRO A 325 -3.07 -1.94 1.22
N PHE A 326 -2.45 -1.16 0.34
CA PHE A 326 -2.58 -1.31 -1.10
C PHE A 326 -2.06 -2.66 -1.63
N ASN A 327 -1.11 -3.28 -0.93
CA ASN A 327 -0.57 -4.59 -1.30
C ASN A 327 -1.41 -5.76 -0.77
N TRP A 328 -2.16 -5.58 0.32
CA TRP A 328 -2.73 -6.70 1.07
C TRP A 328 -4.24 -6.70 1.16
N LEU A 329 -4.90 -5.53 1.07
CA LEU A 329 -6.34 -5.45 1.16
C LEU A 329 -7.01 -5.60 -0.21
N ASN A 330 -8.19 -6.19 -0.21
CA ASN A 330 -9.08 -6.12 -1.34
C ASN A 330 -9.89 -4.82 -1.27
N LEU A 331 -9.42 -3.78 -1.95
CA LEU A 331 -10.02 -2.45 -1.92
C LEU A 331 -11.25 -2.29 -2.82
N TYR A 332 -11.56 -3.24 -3.69
CA TYR A 332 -12.73 -3.16 -4.59
C TYR A 332 -14.08 -3.04 -3.88
N ASN A 333 -14.13 -3.45 -2.65
CA ASN A 333 -15.34 -3.34 -1.84
C ASN A 333 -15.17 -2.40 -0.65
N ALA A 334 -14.01 -1.79 -0.46
CA ALA A 334 -13.81 -0.82 0.61
C ALA A 334 -14.58 0.46 0.31
N ASN A 335 -15.26 0.99 1.32
CA ASN A 335 -15.79 2.33 1.22
C ASN A 335 -14.64 3.34 1.30
N SER A 336 -14.71 4.40 0.49
CA SER A 336 -13.70 5.43 0.39
C SER A 336 -14.34 6.77 0.04
N VAL A 337 -13.61 7.87 0.24
CA VAL A 337 -14.07 9.21 -0.23
C VAL A 337 -14.31 9.20 -1.75
N VAL A 338 -13.59 8.39 -2.50
CA VAL A 338 -13.76 8.25 -3.95
C VAL A 338 -15.15 7.70 -4.29
N SER A 339 -15.49 6.52 -3.71
CA SER A 339 -16.82 5.91 -3.91
C SER A 339 -17.94 6.78 -3.38
N TYR A 340 -17.70 7.46 -2.24
CA TYR A 340 -18.63 8.38 -1.61
C TYR A 340 -18.95 9.58 -2.52
N LEU A 341 -17.93 10.30 -2.99
CA LEU A 341 -18.12 11.47 -3.87
C LEU A 341 -18.69 11.08 -5.24
N LYS A 342 -18.35 9.90 -5.77
CA LYS A 342 -19.04 9.37 -6.97
C LYS A 342 -20.53 9.16 -6.72
N GLY A 343 -20.91 8.69 -5.55
CA GLY A 343 -22.32 8.60 -5.13
C GLY A 343 -23.04 9.95 -5.13
N LEU A 344 -22.31 11.03 -4.84
CA LEU A 344 -22.81 12.43 -4.92
C LEU A 344 -22.70 13.03 -6.33
N GLY A 345 -22.24 12.29 -7.35
CA GLY A 345 -22.18 12.74 -8.74
C GLY A 345 -20.87 13.35 -9.20
N TYR A 346 -19.81 13.30 -8.38
CA TYR A 346 -18.48 13.77 -8.77
C TYR A 346 -17.85 12.92 -9.87
N SER A 347 -17.09 13.53 -10.76
CA SER A 347 -16.05 12.87 -11.56
C SER A 347 -14.75 12.82 -10.75
N THR A 348 -13.97 11.75 -10.88
CA THR A 348 -12.85 11.48 -9.98
C THR A 348 -11.56 11.21 -10.74
N MET A 349 -10.45 11.83 -10.32
CA MET A 349 -9.13 11.66 -10.89
C MET A 349 -8.07 11.52 -9.79
N ALA A 350 -7.08 10.65 -10.00
CA ALA A 350 -5.88 10.59 -9.16
C ALA A 350 -4.61 10.76 -10.00
N ALA A 351 -3.60 11.44 -9.45
CA ALA A 351 -2.36 11.75 -10.15
C ALA A 351 -1.13 11.63 -9.25
N HIS A 352 0.00 11.15 -9.84
CA HIS A 352 1.29 11.06 -9.18
C HIS A 352 2.42 11.19 -10.21
N PRO A 353 3.34 12.17 -10.07
CA PRO A 353 4.38 12.44 -11.08
C PRO A 353 5.55 11.43 -11.04
N TYR A 354 5.31 10.23 -10.56
CA TYR A 354 6.30 9.16 -10.48
C TYR A 354 5.72 7.82 -10.98
N THR A 355 6.44 6.71 -10.74
CA THR A 355 6.05 5.40 -11.28
C THR A 355 4.71 4.92 -10.70
N ASN A 356 3.88 4.33 -11.56
CA ASN A 356 2.59 3.73 -11.16
C ASN A 356 2.74 2.48 -10.29
N SER A 357 3.93 1.89 -10.32
CA SER A 357 4.23 0.56 -9.78
C SER A 357 4.54 0.54 -8.29
N ASN A 358 4.97 1.67 -7.73
CA ASN A 358 5.21 1.75 -6.29
C ASN A 358 3.92 1.51 -5.53
N TYR A 359 3.95 0.56 -4.58
CA TYR A 359 2.81 0.15 -3.75
C TYR A 359 1.61 -0.39 -4.55
N ARG A 360 1.75 -0.68 -5.87
CA ARG A 360 0.63 -1.07 -6.74
C ARG A 360 -0.46 0.02 -6.78
N ARG A 361 -0.04 1.26 -6.76
CA ARG A 361 -0.91 2.44 -6.67
C ARG A 361 -1.94 2.49 -7.79
N ASP A 362 -1.55 2.14 -9.03
CA ASP A 362 -2.46 2.01 -10.18
C ASP A 362 -3.64 1.07 -9.88
N SER A 363 -3.35 -0.13 -9.40
CA SER A 363 -4.37 -1.14 -9.07
C SER A 363 -5.22 -0.73 -7.86
N ALA A 364 -4.59 -0.09 -6.86
CA ALA A 364 -5.28 0.35 -5.65
C ALA A 364 -6.24 1.50 -5.94
N TRP A 365 -5.83 2.50 -6.71
CA TRP A 365 -6.67 3.61 -7.09
C TRP A 365 -7.85 3.20 -7.96
N LEU A 366 -7.63 2.27 -8.91
CA LEU A 366 -8.71 1.67 -9.69
C LEU A 366 -9.70 0.93 -8.78
N ALA A 367 -9.19 0.16 -7.80
CA ALA A 367 -10.03 -0.58 -6.85
C ALA A 367 -10.87 0.35 -5.94
N LEU A 368 -10.31 1.50 -5.54
CA LEU A 368 -11.03 2.54 -4.80
C LEU A 368 -12.07 3.29 -5.64
N GLY A 369 -12.01 3.18 -6.98
CA GLY A 369 -13.04 3.65 -7.88
C GLY A 369 -12.76 4.94 -8.62
N PHE A 370 -11.51 5.42 -8.70
CA PHE A 370 -11.16 6.57 -9.53
C PHE A 370 -11.53 6.30 -11.00
N ASP A 371 -12.07 7.31 -11.68
CA ASP A 371 -12.43 7.25 -13.12
C ASP A 371 -11.19 7.34 -14.00
N GLU A 372 -10.21 8.17 -13.60
CA GLU A 372 -8.97 8.42 -14.33
C GLU A 372 -7.78 8.40 -13.37
N THR A 373 -6.64 7.88 -13.84
CA THR A 373 -5.37 7.87 -13.09
C THR A 373 -4.21 8.29 -13.98
N HIS A 374 -3.38 9.21 -13.51
CA HIS A 374 -2.24 9.77 -14.23
C HIS A 374 -0.94 9.54 -13.46
N PHE A 375 0.10 9.12 -14.20
CA PHE A 375 1.41 8.81 -13.64
C PHE A 375 2.52 9.50 -14.43
N GLN A 376 3.76 9.23 -14.08
CA GLN A 376 4.97 9.88 -14.61
C GLN A 376 4.94 10.14 -16.11
N SER A 377 4.40 9.24 -16.94
CA SER A 377 4.31 9.40 -18.39
C SER A 377 3.37 10.52 -18.85
N ASP A 378 2.43 10.92 -17.99
CA ASP A 378 1.44 11.95 -18.30
C ASP A 378 1.93 13.34 -17.91
N PHE A 379 2.96 13.43 -17.05
CA PHE A 379 3.62 14.66 -16.64
C PHE A 379 4.70 15.03 -17.65
N THR A 380 4.52 16.14 -18.32
CA THR A 380 5.35 16.55 -19.47
C THR A 380 6.42 17.58 -19.13
N THR A 381 6.22 18.35 -18.05
CA THR A 381 7.15 19.37 -17.56
C THR A 381 8.22 18.70 -16.71
N GLN A 382 9.35 18.35 -17.31
CA GLN A 382 10.46 17.68 -16.60
C GLN A 382 11.36 18.73 -15.93
N GLU A 383 10.88 19.33 -14.86
CA GLU A 383 11.63 20.30 -14.07
C GLU A 383 11.98 19.68 -12.70
N THR A 384 13.28 19.65 -12.38
CA THR A 384 13.81 19.05 -11.17
C THR A 384 14.63 20.06 -10.37
N TYR A 385 14.81 19.83 -9.10
CA TYR A 385 15.69 20.63 -8.26
C TYR A 385 17.12 20.08 -8.35
N GLY A 386 17.96 20.73 -9.18
CA GLY A 386 19.32 20.27 -9.45
C GLY A 386 19.35 18.87 -10.05
N ASP A 387 20.19 18.00 -9.49
CA ASP A 387 20.37 16.61 -9.93
C ASP A 387 19.37 15.62 -9.31
N ARG A 388 18.41 16.11 -8.51
CA ARG A 388 17.35 15.25 -7.93
C ARG A 388 16.49 14.67 -9.05
N PRO A 389 16.11 13.37 -8.97
CA PRO A 389 15.33 12.73 -10.03
C PRO A 389 13.83 13.03 -9.96
N TYR A 390 13.41 13.88 -9.03
CA TYR A 390 12.01 14.14 -8.72
C TYR A 390 11.55 15.45 -9.34
N GLN A 391 10.34 15.43 -9.93
CA GLN A 391 9.71 16.63 -10.47
C GLN A 391 9.36 17.60 -9.34
N THR A 392 9.59 18.90 -9.54
CA THR A 392 9.21 19.93 -8.56
C THR A 392 7.70 20.03 -8.41
N ASP A 393 7.22 20.47 -7.25
CA ASP A 393 5.79 20.62 -7.00
C ASP A 393 5.16 21.70 -7.90
N SER A 394 5.87 22.79 -8.18
CA SER A 394 5.43 23.81 -9.13
C SER A 394 5.23 23.24 -10.54
N ALA A 395 6.14 22.40 -11.03
CA ALA A 395 5.98 21.72 -12.32
C ALA A 395 4.86 20.67 -12.26
N THR A 396 4.76 19.94 -11.15
CA THR A 396 3.71 18.96 -10.92
C THR A 396 2.33 19.60 -10.97
N TYR A 397 2.14 20.73 -10.29
CA TYR A 397 0.85 21.44 -10.28
C TYR A 397 0.48 21.96 -11.67
N ARG A 398 1.42 22.53 -12.44
CA ARG A 398 1.15 22.99 -13.83
C ARG A 398 0.70 21.87 -14.77
N ASP A 399 1.33 20.70 -14.71
CA ASP A 399 0.91 19.54 -15.51
C ASP A 399 -0.46 19.01 -15.03
N TRP A 400 -0.63 18.89 -13.71
CA TRP A 400 -1.86 18.42 -13.09
C TRP A 400 -3.04 19.37 -13.36
N GLU A 401 -2.85 20.69 -13.34
CA GLU A 401 -3.88 21.68 -13.70
C GLU A 401 -4.45 21.43 -15.10
N THR A 402 -3.58 21.05 -16.06
CA THR A 402 -4.02 20.69 -17.41
C THR A 402 -4.90 19.44 -17.41
N MET A 403 -4.57 18.42 -16.60
CA MET A 403 -5.39 17.21 -16.45
C MET A 403 -6.71 17.53 -15.74
N TYR A 404 -6.65 18.35 -14.69
CA TYR A 404 -7.82 18.81 -13.95
C TYR A 404 -8.80 19.61 -14.85
N GLU A 405 -8.29 20.48 -15.71
CA GLU A 405 -9.10 21.23 -16.67
C GLU A 405 -9.79 20.32 -17.71
N ALA A 406 -9.17 19.16 -18.03
CA ALA A 406 -9.73 18.19 -18.97
C ALA A 406 -10.88 17.35 -18.36
N MET A 407 -11.05 17.34 -17.05
CA MET A 407 -12.16 16.66 -16.39
C MET A 407 -13.52 17.24 -16.81
N PRO A 408 -14.63 16.47 -16.77
CA PRO A 408 -15.97 16.95 -17.14
C PRO A 408 -16.35 18.27 -16.48
N GLU A 409 -16.84 19.24 -17.27
CA GLU A 409 -17.23 20.57 -16.77
C GLU A 409 -18.61 20.59 -16.13
N ASP A 410 -19.49 19.67 -16.51
CA ASP A 410 -20.88 19.54 -16.10
C ASP A 410 -21.08 18.80 -14.78
N LYS A 411 -19.97 18.41 -14.13
CA LYS A 411 -19.95 17.72 -12.84
C LYS A 411 -19.02 18.43 -11.86
N PRO A 412 -19.26 18.30 -10.56
CA PRO A 412 -18.24 18.61 -9.58
C PRO A 412 -17.07 17.61 -9.72
N ARG A 413 -15.85 18.07 -9.43
CA ARG A 413 -14.62 17.31 -9.62
C ARG A 413 -14.01 16.94 -8.28
N PHE A 414 -13.58 15.70 -8.15
CA PHE A 414 -12.68 15.27 -7.08
C PHE A 414 -11.34 14.87 -7.67
N SER A 415 -10.28 15.56 -7.27
CA SER A 415 -8.92 15.21 -7.66
C SER A 415 -8.03 14.92 -6.46
N PHE A 416 -7.36 13.78 -6.49
CA PHE A 416 -6.35 13.39 -5.53
C PHE A 416 -4.98 13.46 -6.18
N LEU A 417 -4.05 14.18 -5.55
CA LEU A 417 -2.68 14.35 -6.04
C LEU A 417 -1.68 13.93 -4.96
N VAL A 418 -0.75 13.06 -5.31
CA VAL A 418 0.41 12.72 -4.46
C VAL A 418 1.65 13.32 -5.09
N SER A 419 2.33 14.24 -4.40
CA SER A 419 3.56 14.86 -4.91
C SER A 419 4.80 13.99 -4.68
N ILE A 420 5.99 14.43 -5.10
CA ILE A 420 7.23 13.64 -4.99
C ILE A 420 8.47 14.51 -4.72
N GLN A 421 8.40 15.83 -4.86
CA GLN A 421 9.57 16.71 -4.83
C GLN A 421 10.47 16.47 -3.63
N SER A 422 9.89 16.36 -2.43
CA SER A 422 10.62 16.26 -1.18
C SER A 422 10.97 14.82 -0.76
N HIS A 423 10.91 13.85 -1.68
CA HIS A 423 11.28 12.45 -1.40
C HIS A 423 12.79 12.34 -1.11
N GLY A 424 13.23 11.59 -0.07
CA GLY A 424 14.65 11.29 0.19
C GLY A 424 15.35 10.62 -1.02
N ASP A 425 16.67 10.57 -1.16
CA ASP A 425 17.68 11.06 -0.21
C ASP A 425 17.90 12.59 -0.37
N TYR A 426 18.47 13.25 0.65
CA TYR A 426 18.72 14.69 0.67
C TYR A 426 20.22 15.04 0.58
N ASP A 427 21.02 14.21 -0.04
CA ASP A 427 22.45 14.43 -0.31
C ASP A 427 22.73 14.36 -1.84
N MET A 428 21.74 14.69 -2.65
CA MET A 428 21.77 14.51 -4.10
C MET A 428 22.21 15.77 -4.85
N ASN A 429 22.12 16.96 -4.20
CA ASN A 429 22.45 18.22 -4.83
C ASN A 429 23.85 18.74 -4.46
N ASP A 430 24.38 19.60 -5.32
CA ASP A 430 25.45 20.51 -4.92
C ASP A 430 24.90 21.51 -3.88
N ALA A 431 25.52 21.58 -2.69
CA ALA A 431 25.12 22.47 -1.59
C ALA A 431 25.03 23.96 -2.00
N SER A 432 25.64 24.36 -3.13
CA SER A 432 25.51 25.72 -3.67
C SER A 432 24.14 26.00 -4.29
N LEU A 433 23.30 24.96 -4.48
CA LEU A 433 21.92 25.07 -4.97
C LEU A 433 20.93 25.27 -3.83
N ASP A 434 21.32 25.00 -2.57
CA ASP A 434 20.44 25.14 -1.43
C ASP A 434 20.05 26.61 -1.25
N ILE A 435 18.75 26.83 -1.08
CA ILE A 435 18.14 28.16 -0.94
C ILE A 435 17.77 28.47 0.51
N VAL A 436 17.96 27.51 1.40
CA VAL A 436 17.76 27.60 2.85
C VAL A 436 18.97 27.01 3.53
N HIS A 437 19.48 27.72 4.55
CA HIS A 437 20.56 27.22 5.39
C HIS A 437 20.15 27.27 6.86
N ALA A 438 20.19 26.11 7.52
CA ALA A 438 20.01 26.02 8.95
C ALA A 438 21.21 26.66 9.68
N ALA A 439 20.93 27.51 10.66
CA ALA A 439 21.97 28.06 11.55
C ALA A 439 22.16 27.19 12.81
N THR A 440 21.22 26.32 13.13
CA THR A 440 21.33 25.31 14.17
C THR A 440 22.29 24.21 13.72
N ASP A 441 23.19 23.79 14.59
CA ASP A 441 24.18 22.74 14.32
C ASP A 441 23.55 21.36 14.54
N TYR A 442 23.33 20.62 13.49
CA TYR A 442 22.81 19.23 13.48
C TYR A 442 23.92 18.20 13.20
N GLY A 443 25.20 18.63 13.16
CA GLY A 443 26.36 17.77 12.96
C GLY A 443 26.35 17.08 11.59
N ASP A 444 26.30 15.73 11.57
CA ASP A 444 26.32 14.95 10.33
C ASP A 444 25.06 15.14 9.46
N TYR A 445 24.03 15.80 10.00
CA TYR A 445 22.76 16.05 9.31
C TYR A 445 22.62 17.46 8.71
N ASP A 446 23.60 18.36 8.88
CA ASP A 446 23.52 19.74 8.39
C ASP A 446 23.20 19.82 6.89
N ALA A 447 23.97 19.10 6.06
CA ALA A 447 23.79 19.09 4.63
C ALA A 447 22.44 18.50 4.19
N LEU A 448 21.97 17.44 4.90
CA LEU A 448 20.65 16.85 4.63
C LEU A 448 19.54 17.82 4.99
N MET A 449 19.72 18.56 6.11
CA MET A 449 18.74 19.54 6.58
C MET A 449 18.61 20.70 5.57
N ASP A 450 19.70 21.27 5.10
CA ASP A 450 19.69 22.40 4.16
C ASP A 450 19.00 22.03 2.85
N GLU A 451 19.32 20.88 2.25
CA GLU A 451 18.64 20.39 1.05
C GLU A 451 17.14 20.10 1.30
N TYR A 452 16.82 19.45 2.42
CA TYR A 452 15.45 19.18 2.81
C TYR A 452 14.64 20.47 2.98
N LEU A 453 15.13 21.43 3.76
CA LEU A 453 14.45 22.70 4.01
C LEU A 453 14.28 23.50 2.71
N SER A 454 15.23 23.42 1.79
CA SER A 454 15.12 24.00 0.45
C SER A 454 13.97 23.37 -0.34
N CYS A 455 13.80 22.06 -0.29
CA CYS A 455 12.65 21.37 -0.90
C CYS A 455 11.33 21.86 -0.29
N ILE A 456 11.23 21.94 1.04
CA ILE A 456 10.01 22.39 1.73
C ILE A 456 9.69 23.87 1.38
N LYS A 457 10.70 24.71 1.31
CA LYS A 457 10.55 26.12 0.89
C LYS A 457 10.00 26.23 -0.54
N MET A 458 10.45 25.37 -1.44
CA MET A 458 9.93 25.30 -2.81
C MET A 458 8.48 24.79 -2.84
N THR A 459 8.14 23.79 -2.03
CA THR A 459 6.75 23.30 -1.88
C THR A 459 5.83 24.41 -1.37
N ASP A 460 6.26 25.17 -0.34
CA ASP A 460 5.49 26.30 0.20
C ASP A 460 5.22 27.38 -0.87
N ALA A 461 6.20 27.66 -1.71
CA ALA A 461 6.04 28.60 -2.84
C ALA A 461 5.06 28.04 -3.89
N ALA A 462 5.11 26.74 -4.19
CA ALA A 462 4.19 26.09 -5.12
C ALA A 462 2.73 26.09 -4.60
N VAL A 463 2.51 26.04 -3.28
CA VAL A 463 1.18 26.23 -2.68
C VAL A 463 0.61 27.61 -3.00
N GLN A 464 1.44 28.67 -3.00
CA GLN A 464 0.96 30.00 -3.42
C GLN A 464 0.53 30.01 -4.89
N GLU A 465 1.34 29.40 -5.80
CA GLU A 465 1.01 29.30 -7.22
C GLU A 465 -0.34 28.60 -7.43
N LEU A 466 -0.58 27.50 -6.73
CA LEU A 466 -1.84 26.74 -6.76
C LEU A 466 -3.04 27.57 -6.29
N CYS A 467 -2.90 28.29 -5.19
CA CYS A 467 -3.95 29.14 -4.65
C CYS A 467 -4.26 30.32 -5.60
N ASP A 468 -3.24 30.92 -6.21
CA ASP A 468 -3.38 31.98 -7.19
C ASP A 468 -4.11 31.47 -8.45
N TYR A 469 -3.77 30.27 -8.93
CA TYR A 469 -4.46 29.62 -10.04
C TYR A 469 -5.96 29.46 -9.76
N PHE A 470 -6.35 28.86 -8.66
CA PHE A 470 -7.77 28.66 -8.32
C PHE A 470 -8.50 29.96 -8.02
N THR A 471 -7.82 30.96 -7.46
CA THR A 471 -8.39 32.30 -7.27
C THR A 471 -8.72 32.92 -8.61
N ALA A 472 -7.80 32.88 -9.57
CA ALA A 472 -8.03 33.38 -10.93
C ALA A 472 -9.15 32.61 -11.66
N GLN A 473 -9.23 31.29 -11.47
CA GLN A 473 -10.32 30.47 -12.01
C GLN A 473 -11.69 30.89 -11.44
N TYR A 474 -11.77 31.13 -10.13
CA TYR A 474 -13.01 31.61 -9.50
C TYR A 474 -13.44 32.95 -10.03
N GLU A 475 -12.53 33.92 -10.17
CA GLU A 475 -12.83 35.23 -10.75
C GLU A 475 -13.33 35.13 -12.20
N LYS A 476 -12.83 34.18 -12.97
CA LYS A 476 -13.18 33.97 -14.38
C LYS A 476 -14.48 33.21 -14.57
N THR A 477 -14.74 32.18 -13.76
CA THR A 477 -15.79 31.17 -14.01
C THR A 477 -16.86 31.12 -12.92
N GLY A 478 -16.56 31.60 -11.71
CA GLY A 478 -17.38 31.40 -10.51
C GLY A 478 -17.28 29.99 -9.93
N ARG A 479 -16.39 29.11 -10.47
CA ARG A 479 -16.25 27.71 -10.03
C ARG A 479 -15.60 27.65 -8.65
N LYS A 480 -16.34 27.13 -7.67
CA LYS A 480 -15.89 26.97 -6.30
C LYS A 480 -14.93 25.77 -6.21
N VAL A 481 -13.81 25.94 -5.54
CA VAL A 481 -12.82 24.90 -5.28
C VAL A 481 -12.40 24.96 -3.82
N ILE A 482 -12.36 23.80 -3.17
CA ILE A 482 -11.79 23.62 -1.84
C ILE A 482 -10.60 22.67 -1.94
N VAL A 483 -9.49 23.05 -1.33
CA VAL A 483 -8.21 22.32 -1.37
C VAL A 483 -7.85 21.91 0.05
N ALA A 484 -7.59 20.64 0.27
CA ALA A 484 -6.89 20.17 1.46
C ALA A 484 -5.53 19.59 1.06
N MET A 485 -4.49 19.96 1.79
CA MET A 485 -3.15 19.38 1.64
C MET A 485 -2.64 18.94 3.00
N ALA A 486 -1.97 17.78 3.05
CA ALA A 486 -1.26 17.32 4.23
C ALA A 486 0.08 16.68 3.83
N GLY A 487 1.07 16.72 4.73
CA GLY A 487 2.29 15.93 4.59
C GLY A 487 2.01 14.46 4.83
N ASP A 488 2.65 13.58 4.05
CA ASP A 488 2.44 12.13 4.19
C ASP A 488 3.18 11.53 5.39
N HIS A 489 4.38 12.02 5.69
CA HIS A 489 5.21 11.67 6.84
C HIS A 489 6.35 12.67 7.04
N ALA A 490 7.00 12.65 8.20
CA ALA A 490 8.27 13.33 8.41
C ALA A 490 9.42 12.63 7.64
N PRO A 491 10.52 13.34 7.32
CA PRO A 491 11.71 12.72 6.73
C PRO A 491 12.35 11.71 7.68
N SER A 492 13.02 10.69 7.12
CA SER A 492 13.56 9.54 7.86
C SER A 492 14.57 9.91 8.96
N PHE A 493 15.18 11.08 8.87
CA PHE A 493 16.18 11.54 9.84
C PHE A 493 15.60 12.38 10.99
N VAL A 494 14.29 12.64 11.05
CA VAL A 494 13.66 13.48 12.08
C VAL A 494 14.05 13.08 13.49
N GLY A 495 14.00 11.78 13.84
CA GLY A 495 14.37 11.30 15.17
C GLY A 495 15.86 11.42 15.51
N HIS A 496 16.73 11.76 14.54
CA HIS A 496 18.14 12.03 14.80
C HIS A 496 18.43 13.48 15.17
N VAL A 497 17.54 14.39 14.82
CA VAL A 497 17.67 15.84 15.05
C VAL A 497 16.63 16.38 16.04
N ALA A 498 15.65 15.57 16.43
CA ALA A 498 14.66 15.92 17.43
C ALA A 498 15.31 16.11 18.81
N ASP A 499 14.94 17.22 19.49
CA ASP A 499 15.32 17.51 20.87
C ASP A 499 14.25 16.99 21.83
N PRO A 500 14.56 16.03 22.72
CA PRO A 500 13.60 15.50 23.68
C PRO A 500 12.97 16.55 24.60
N SER A 501 13.58 17.74 24.73
CA SER A 501 13.01 18.82 25.55
C SER A 501 11.76 19.48 24.96
N PHE A 502 11.41 19.17 23.71
CA PHE A 502 10.18 19.64 23.06
C PHE A 502 8.93 18.85 23.47
N ALA A 503 9.09 17.75 24.20
CA ALA A 503 8.00 16.92 24.71
C ALA A 503 8.15 16.63 26.21
N GLU A 504 7.03 16.42 26.90
CA GLU A 504 7.03 16.02 28.32
C GLU A 504 7.27 14.51 28.49
N THR A 505 6.98 13.72 27.46
CA THR A 505 7.12 12.25 27.43
C THR A 505 7.64 11.75 26.08
N ASP A 506 8.21 10.54 26.08
CA ASP A 506 8.64 9.88 24.83
C ASP A 506 7.47 9.66 23.87
N ASN A 507 6.27 9.37 24.37
CA ASN A 507 5.07 9.20 23.55
C ASN A 507 4.66 10.51 22.87
N GLU A 508 4.74 11.63 23.58
CA GLU A 508 4.48 12.95 23.02
C GLU A 508 5.50 13.29 21.92
N LEU A 509 6.78 13.00 22.14
CA LEU A 509 7.81 13.19 21.12
C LEU A 509 7.51 12.37 19.86
N GLN A 510 7.12 11.10 20.01
CA GLN A 510 6.72 10.25 18.89
C GLN A 510 5.51 10.79 18.13
N ILE A 511 4.55 11.41 18.82
CA ILE A 511 3.42 12.08 18.17
C ILE A 511 3.90 13.32 17.42
N LEU A 512 4.80 14.13 18.01
CA LEU A 512 5.37 15.29 17.34
C LEU A 512 6.16 14.90 16.09
N GLU A 513 6.99 13.86 16.14
CA GLU A 513 7.73 13.32 14.98
C GLU A 513 6.82 12.82 13.84
N ARG A 514 5.56 12.53 14.14
CA ARG A 514 4.53 12.11 13.15
C ARG A 514 3.56 13.22 12.77
N SER A 515 3.67 14.39 13.40
CA SER A 515 2.76 15.52 13.18
C SER A 515 3.13 16.25 11.89
N THR A 516 2.43 16.00 10.81
CA THR A 516 2.65 16.65 9.52
C THR A 516 1.70 17.84 9.34
N PRO A 517 2.15 18.99 8.80
CA PRO A 517 1.27 20.11 8.55
C PRO A 517 0.13 19.77 7.60
N PHE A 518 -1.05 20.31 7.86
CA PHE A 518 -2.15 20.34 6.89
C PHE A 518 -2.75 21.73 6.80
N PHE A 519 -3.39 22.02 5.68
CA PHE A 519 -4.33 23.11 5.54
C PHE A 519 -5.58 22.68 4.77
N ILE A 520 -6.70 23.39 5.02
CA ILE A 520 -7.90 23.36 4.18
C ILE A 520 -8.17 24.80 3.76
N TRP A 521 -8.12 25.08 2.47
CA TRP A 521 -8.30 26.40 1.88
C TRP A 521 -9.36 26.36 0.78
N ALA A 522 -10.07 27.47 0.57
CA ALA A 522 -11.01 27.58 -0.52
C ALA A 522 -10.85 28.92 -1.27
N ASN A 523 -11.16 28.90 -2.56
CA ASN A 523 -11.22 30.11 -3.39
C ASN A 523 -12.53 30.91 -3.21
N TYR A 524 -13.41 30.46 -2.31
CA TYR A 524 -14.64 31.10 -1.88
C TYR A 524 -14.68 31.21 -0.35
N PRO A 525 -15.50 32.08 0.25
CA PRO A 525 -15.51 32.22 1.71
C PRO A 525 -15.86 30.93 2.42
N LEU A 526 -14.99 30.45 3.32
CA LEU A 526 -15.29 29.36 4.26
C LEU A 526 -16.04 29.89 5.45
N GLU A 527 -17.17 29.26 5.82
CA GLU A 527 -18.01 29.70 6.93
C GLU A 527 -17.43 29.43 8.31
N HIS A 528 -16.51 28.44 8.43
CA HIS A 528 -16.03 27.90 9.70
C HIS A 528 -14.51 27.73 9.78
N THR A 529 -13.74 28.76 9.39
CA THR A 529 -12.26 28.68 9.39
C THR A 529 -11.61 28.44 10.76
N ALA A 530 -12.29 28.75 11.86
CA ALA A 530 -11.71 28.65 13.21
C ALA A 530 -11.98 27.33 13.94
N ALA A 531 -12.80 26.43 13.40
CA ALA A 531 -13.34 25.30 14.15
C ALA A 531 -13.03 23.91 13.58
N ALA A 532 -12.07 23.80 12.66
CA ALA A 532 -11.86 22.50 11.95
C ALA A 532 -11.47 21.36 12.87
N THR A 533 -10.78 21.62 13.98
CA THR A 533 -10.38 20.56 14.89
C THR A 533 -11.09 20.58 16.24
N SER A 534 -11.73 21.69 16.64
CA SER A 534 -12.42 21.83 17.94
C SER A 534 -11.57 21.43 19.16
N THR A 535 -10.25 21.48 19.05
CA THR A 535 -9.33 21.18 20.13
C THR A 535 -8.84 22.46 20.80
N THR A 536 -8.41 22.35 22.05
CA THR A 536 -7.68 23.41 22.73
C THR A 536 -6.16 23.27 22.57
N ASP A 537 -5.74 22.26 21.81
CA ASP A 537 -4.35 22.03 21.44
C ASP A 537 -3.84 23.19 20.55
N PRO A 538 -2.78 23.91 20.95
CA PRO A 538 -2.24 25.02 20.18
C PRO A 538 -1.71 24.60 18.78
N LEU A 539 -1.37 23.34 18.58
CA LEU A 539 -0.93 22.80 17.30
C LEU A 539 -2.08 22.33 16.43
N ASN A 540 -3.32 22.35 16.94
CA ASN A 540 -4.53 21.96 16.21
C ASN A 540 -4.39 20.57 15.57
N ARG A 541 -3.87 19.58 16.35
CA ARG A 541 -3.57 18.23 15.86
C ARG A 541 -4.83 17.37 15.76
N MET A 542 -4.88 16.53 14.74
CA MET A 542 -5.86 15.45 14.58
C MET A 542 -5.24 14.24 13.88
N ASP A 543 -5.87 13.09 13.99
CA ASP A 543 -5.48 11.90 13.24
C ASP A 543 -5.68 12.12 11.73
N MET A 544 -4.83 11.50 10.88
CA MET A 544 -4.94 11.59 9.42
C MET A 544 -6.31 11.13 8.91
N VAL A 545 -6.90 10.11 9.53
CA VAL A 545 -8.22 9.58 9.16
C VAL A 545 -9.36 10.61 9.30
N MET A 546 -9.13 11.68 10.05
CA MET A 546 -10.12 12.76 10.30
C MET A 546 -10.01 13.91 9.29
N LEU A 547 -8.96 13.96 8.48
CA LEU A 547 -8.77 15.05 7.52
C LEU A 547 -9.90 15.06 6.46
N THR A 548 -10.17 13.91 5.87
CA THR A 548 -11.22 13.78 4.83
C THR A 548 -12.61 14.13 5.34
N PRO A 549 -13.13 13.57 6.45
CA PRO A 549 -14.42 14.00 6.97
C PRO A 549 -14.47 15.49 7.35
N THR A 550 -13.34 16.06 7.84
CA THR A 550 -13.23 17.50 8.10
C THR A 550 -13.32 18.32 6.81
N LEU A 551 -12.66 17.88 5.74
CA LEU A 551 -12.74 18.53 4.42
C LEU A 551 -14.18 18.50 3.87
N LEU A 552 -14.86 17.35 3.92
CA LEU A 552 -16.24 17.21 3.46
C LEU A 552 -17.20 18.12 4.25
N GLN A 553 -17.00 18.22 5.57
CA GLN A 553 -17.74 19.15 6.42
C GLN A 553 -17.51 20.61 6.01
N GLN A 554 -16.25 21.02 5.78
CA GLN A 554 -15.91 22.38 5.34
C GLN A 554 -16.45 22.69 3.94
N ALA A 555 -16.54 21.68 3.07
CA ALA A 555 -17.16 21.77 1.76
C ALA A 555 -18.71 21.90 1.81
N GLY A 556 -19.31 21.69 2.97
CA GLY A 556 -20.76 21.71 3.16
C GLY A 556 -21.49 20.54 2.51
N LEU A 557 -20.83 19.39 2.35
CA LEU A 557 -21.43 18.20 1.75
C LEU A 557 -22.25 17.41 2.78
N PRO A 558 -23.26 16.63 2.35
CA PRO A 558 -23.89 15.64 3.22
C PRO A 558 -22.82 14.74 3.83
N LEU A 559 -23.04 14.23 5.03
CA LEU A 559 -22.11 13.30 5.67
C LEU A 559 -22.80 11.95 5.86
N SER A 560 -22.00 10.88 5.87
CA SER A 560 -22.45 9.55 6.26
C SER A 560 -22.35 9.36 7.77
N ASP A 561 -23.09 8.42 8.35
CA ASP A 561 -22.99 8.04 9.77
C ASP A 561 -21.53 7.77 10.17
N TYR A 562 -20.72 7.19 9.27
CA TYR A 562 -19.29 6.94 9.50
C TYR A 562 -18.49 8.24 9.64
N TYR A 563 -18.69 9.19 8.73
CA TYR A 563 -17.97 10.47 8.79
C TYR A 563 -18.45 11.35 9.96
N GLU A 564 -19.73 11.31 10.29
CA GLU A 564 -20.28 11.99 11.47
C GLU A 564 -19.68 11.41 12.75
N TYR A 565 -19.55 10.07 12.85
CA TYR A 565 -18.90 9.42 13.98
C TYR A 565 -17.45 9.88 14.15
N LEU A 566 -16.67 9.97 13.07
CA LEU A 566 -15.28 10.43 13.12
C LEU A 566 -15.17 11.90 13.56
N LEU A 567 -16.06 12.76 13.09
CA LEU A 567 -16.10 14.15 13.50
C LEU A 567 -16.47 14.30 14.98
N GLU A 568 -17.41 13.51 15.49
CA GLU A 568 -17.75 13.49 16.91
C GLU A 568 -16.60 12.90 17.75
N MET A 569 -15.97 11.82 17.29
CA MET A 569 -14.78 11.25 17.93
C MET A 569 -13.66 12.30 18.04
N LYS A 570 -13.43 13.12 17.02
CA LYS A 570 -12.45 14.20 17.02
C LYS A 570 -12.66 15.20 18.16
N HIS A 571 -13.90 15.47 18.56
CA HIS A 571 -14.22 16.33 19.69
C HIS A 571 -13.91 15.72 21.06
N ASN A 572 -13.66 14.41 21.14
CA ASN A 572 -13.40 13.67 22.37
C ASN A 572 -11.96 13.17 22.44
N THR A 573 -11.50 12.54 21.37
CA THR A 573 -10.11 12.06 21.20
C THR A 573 -9.67 12.30 19.75
N PRO A 574 -8.98 13.41 19.49
CA PRO A 574 -8.60 13.78 18.12
C PRO A 574 -7.54 12.88 17.51
N VAL A 575 -6.85 12.09 18.30
CA VAL A 575 -5.80 11.15 17.83
C VAL A 575 -5.91 9.81 18.54
N VAL A 576 -5.85 8.74 17.75
CA VAL A 576 -5.74 7.34 18.21
C VAL A 576 -4.63 6.67 17.41
N THR A 577 -3.49 6.38 18.01
CA THR A 577 -2.35 5.83 17.28
C THR A 577 -2.29 4.30 17.32
N ALA A 578 -1.64 3.71 16.32
CA ALA A 578 -1.33 2.27 16.28
C ALA A 578 -0.39 1.80 17.41
N ALA A 579 0.25 2.73 18.14
CA ALA A 579 1.07 2.46 19.31
C ALA A 579 0.25 2.29 20.60
N ASN A 580 -1.08 2.27 20.52
CA ASN A 580 -2.02 2.22 21.63
C ASN A 580 -1.99 3.47 22.54
N ASP A 581 -1.76 4.63 21.98
CA ASP A 581 -1.80 5.90 22.66
C ASP A 581 -2.92 6.78 22.13
N TYR A 582 -3.44 7.66 23.00
CA TYR A 582 -4.39 8.70 22.62
C TYR A 582 -3.75 10.08 22.76
N MET A 583 -4.25 11.01 22.00
CA MET A 583 -4.16 12.42 22.32
C MET A 583 -5.54 12.95 22.68
N LYS A 584 -5.63 13.68 23.79
CA LYS A 584 -6.82 14.37 24.23
C LYS A 584 -6.98 15.71 23.52
N VAL A 585 -8.15 16.33 23.66
CA VAL A 585 -8.47 17.62 23.04
C VAL A 585 -7.57 18.78 23.47
N ASP A 586 -6.88 18.68 24.60
CA ASP A 586 -5.92 19.66 25.10
C ASP A 586 -4.47 19.39 24.63
N GLY A 587 -4.26 18.36 23.81
CA GLY A 587 -2.95 17.98 23.30
C GLY A 587 -2.15 17.04 24.21
N SER A 588 -2.64 16.75 25.42
CA SER A 588 -1.98 15.78 26.31
C SER A 588 -2.18 14.34 25.84
N THR A 589 -1.22 13.46 26.10
CA THR A 589 -1.26 12.05 25.74
C THR A 589 -1.77 11.15 26.87
N ALA A 590 -2.31 10.00 26.53
CA ALA A 590 -2.71 8.96 27.47
C ALA A 590 -2.60 7.58 26.83
N GLU A 591 -2.24 6.55 27.62
CA GLU A 591 -2.21 5.16 27.16
C GLU A 591 -3.62 4.62 26.93
N TYR A 592 -3.78 3.69 25.98
CA TYR A 592 -5.02 2.96 25.75
C TYR A 592 -5.40 2.16 27.02
N GLY A 593 -6.66 2.30 27.43
CA GLY A 593 -7.17 1.69 28.68
C GLY A 593 -7.03 2.58 29.92
N ALA A 594 -6.36 3.74 29.82
CA ALA A 594 -6.23 4.68 30.93
C ALA A 594 -7.51 5.48 31.20
N ASP A 595 -8.32 5.73 30.17
CA ASP A 595 -9.57 6.48 30.24
C ASP A 595 -10.70 5.75 29.51
N PRO A 596 -11.65 5.13 30.28
CA PRO A 596 -12.74 4.35 29.67
C PRO A 596 -13.64 5.14 28.70
N ALA A 597 -13.76 6.45 28.86
CA ALA A 597 -14.58 7.28 27.96
C ALA A 597 -13.90 7.47 26.60
N LEU A 598 -12.59 7.70 26.60
CA LEU A 598 -11.81 7.77 25.34
C LEU A 598 -11.72 6.38 24.68
N ASP A 599 -11.54 5.32 25.48
CA ASP A 599 -11.54 3.94 25.01
C ASP A 599 -12.85 3.57 24.28
N GLU A 600 -13.98 4.08 24.72
CA GLU A 600 -15.27 3.80 24.09
C GLU A 600 -15.33 4.36 22.66
N TRP A 601 -14.82 5.58 22.43
CA TRP A 601 -14.75 6.18 21.11
C TRP A 601 -13.81 5.40 20.18
N ALA A 602 -12.61 5.09 20.66
CA ALA A 602 -11.65 4.31 19.88
C ALA A 602 -12.16 2.90 19.53
N LYS A 603 -12.76 2.19 20.50
CA LYS A 603 -13.36 0.87 20.25
C LYS A 603 -14.50 0.94 19.23
N GLY A 604 -15.32 1.97 19.31
CA GLY A 604 -16.39 2.20 18.34
C GLY A 604 -15.83 2.42 16.94
N TYR A 605 -14.82 3.25 16.81
CA TYR A 605 -14.13 3.50 15.55
C TYR A 605 -13.57 2.21 14.94
N LEU A 606 -12.86 1.39 15.72
CA LEU A 606 -12.31 0.12 15.25
C LEU A 606 -13.40 -0.88 14.80
N MET A 607 -14.59 -0.85 15.42
CA MET A 607 -15.71 -1.65 14.93
C MET A 607 -16.24 -1.18 13.58
N LEU A 608 -16.29 0.14 13.34
CA LEU A 608 -16.70 0.71 12.06
C LEU A 608 -15.66 0.43 10.98
N GLU A 609 -14.38 0.61 11.30
CA GLU A 609 -13.27 0.26 10.41
C GLU A 609 -13.34 -1.22 10.00
N TYR A 610 -13.48 -2.13 10.97
CA TYR A 610 -13.59 -3.57 10.66
C TYR A 610 -14.87 -3.89 9.86
N ASN A 611 -15.97 -3.19 10.08
CA ASN A 611 -17.16 -3.33 9.24
C ASN A 611 -16.89 -2.95 7.79
N ASN A 612 -16.05 -1.93 7.55
CA ASN A 612 -15.65 -1.52 6.20
C ASN A 612 -14.76 -2.55 5.49
N ILE A 613 -13.73 -3.08 6.16
CA ILE A 613 -12.62 -3.82 5.50
C ILE A 613 -12.39 -5.24 6.01
N GLY A 614 -13.03 -5.65 7.10
CA GLY A 614 -12.84 -6.95 7.74
C GLY A 614 -13.29 -8.12 6.84
N ALA A 615 -12.45 -9.15 6.72
CA ALA A 615 -12.73 -10.30 5.85
C ALA A 615 -14.01 -11.07 6.25
N HIS A 616 -14.38 -11.02 7.52
CA HIS A 616 -15.55 -11.72 8.08
C HIS A 616 -16.71 -10.79 8.40
N ALA A 617 -16.52 -9.48 8.22
CA ALA A 617 -17.57 -8.50 8.43
C ALA A 617 -18.64 -8.59 7.35
N LYS A 618 -19.90 -8.38 7.75
CA LYS A 618 -21.02 -8.18 6.85
C LYS A 618 -21.27 -6.69 6.77
N ARG A 619 -20.52 -6.02 5.86
CA ARG A 619 -20.61 -4.59 5.75
C ARG A 619 -22.04 -4.12 5.58
N ASP A 620 -22.44 -3.15 6.39
CA ASP A 620 -23.68 -2.42 6.23
C ASP A 620 -23.41 -1.12 5.47
N GLN A 621 -23.80 -1.09 4.20
CA GLN A 621 -23.53 0.06 3.34
C GLN A 621 -24.22 1.33 3.82
N SER A 622 -25.32 1.23 4.56
CA SER A 622 -26.04 2.40 5.09
C SER A 622 -25.22 3.26 6.04
N ILE A 623 -24.17 2.70 6.65
CA ILE A 623 -23.23 3.45 7.51
C ILE A 623 -22.37 4.42 6.68
N PHE A 624 -22.10 4.06 5.43
CA PHE A 624 -21.11 4.72 4.58
C PHE A 624 -21.73 5.57 3.46
N ASP A 625 -23.00 5.38 3.18
CA ASP A 625 -23.71 6.20 2.20
C ASP A 625 -24.08 7.57 2.80
N PRO A 626 -24.21 8.63 1.98
CA PRO A 626 -24.72 9.91 2.44
C PRO A 626 -26.09 9.77 3.11
N ALA A 627 -26.32 10.53 4.17
CA ALA A 627 -27.66 10.64 4.75
C ALA A 627 -28.66 11.12 3.69
N GLU A 628 -29.86 10.47 3.61
CA GLU A 628 -30.92 10.84 2.68
C GLU A 628 -31.50 12.26 2.96
#